data_de011c30ef53324bbfa94c73585cd5be
#
_entry.id   de011c30ef53324bbfa94c73585cd5be
#
_cell.length_a   1.000
_cell.length_b   1.000
_cell.length_c   1.000
_cell.angle_alpha   90.00
_cell.angle_beta   90.00
_cell.angle_gamma   90.00
#
_symmetry.space_group_name_H-M   'P 1'
#
loop_
_entity.id
_entity.type
_entity.pdbx_description
1 polymer ?
#
loop_
_entity_poly.entity_id
_entity_poly.type
_entity_poly.pdbx_seq_one_letter_code
_entity_poly.pdbx_strand_id
1 'polypeptide(L)'
;MKRFSCLHRQIALLILIFSFTNFALANTKPHVVTMGKWSTVQWFPGTGAADEKPVALKVRPLLIDARVKEFTVGTPHDVTDRLFVIRRAFRVNDSLPQEPTVPPHWQWQRGGWLLVDRITGRISPINLPEFDAIYSDVTWYRDYAAYCGVSDDNKQIYAMVAQINRRKPMVKWLIEETKFATENQQWQIPDPPCRLPDWQRSPVRVTFETNPATKRTYVIRGHSVDLSSSEEGDEEAAK
;
A
#
# COMPACT_ATOMS: atom_id res chain seq x y z
N MET A 1 -47.75 -54.01 14.21
CA MET A 1 -47.29 -53.43 12.95
C MET A 1 -46.78 -51.98 13.02
N LYS A 2 -46.48 -51.38 14.18
CA LYS A 2 -45.99 -49.97 14.30
C LYS A 2 -44.49 -49.81 14.52
N ARG A 3 -43.72 -50.84 14.76
CA ARG A 3 -42.27 -50.75 15.06
C ARG A 3 -41.35 -50.71 13.80
N PHE A 4 -41.80 -51.19 12.66
CA PHE A 4 -41.02 -51.21 11.42
C PHE A 4 -40.91 -49.83 10.75
N SER A 5 -41.86 -48.93 10.96
CA SER A 5 -41.87 -47.59 10.35
C SER A 5 -40.78 -46.64 10.94
N CYS A 6 -40.38 -46.85 12.22
CA CYS A 6 -39.42 -45.97 12.88
C CYS A 6 -37.98 -46.26 12.42
N LEU A 7 -37.65 -47.52 12.17
CA LEU A 7 -36.32 -47.96 11.74
C LEU A 7 -35.98 -47.45 10.34
N HIS A 8 -36.96 -47.50 9.42
CA HIS A 8 -36.76 -46.99 8.05
C HIS A 8 -36.58 -45.49 8.01
N ARG A 9 -37.25 -44.74 8.90
CA ARG A 9 -37.06 -43.27 9.00
C ARG A 9 -35.68 -42.90 9.57
N GLN A 10 -35.15 -43.65 10.48
CA GLN A 10 -33.82 -43.41 11.04
C GLN A 10 -32.70 -43.75 10.06
N ILE A 11 -32.86 -44.83 9.28
CA ILE A 11 -31.91 -45.23 8.24
C ILE A 11 -31.90 -44.20 7.10
N ALA A 12 -33.06 -43.70 6.69
CA ALA A 12 -33.18 -42.66 5.67
C ALA A 12 -32.54 -41.33 6.12
N LEU A 13 -32.66 -40.97 7.41
CA LEU A 13 -32.04 -39.77 7.96
C LEU A 13 -30.50 -39.87 8.01
N LEU A 14 -29.99 -41.08 8.39
CA LEU A 14 -28.55 -41.35 8.40
C LEU A 14 -27.92 -41.32 7.00
N ILE A 15 -28.62 -41.83 5.98
CA ILE A 15 -28.15 -41.76 4.58
C ILE A 15 -28.15 -40.34 4.07
N LEU A 16 -29.13 -39.52 4.48
CA LEU A 16 -29.17 -38.09 4.10
C LEU A 16 -28.00 -37.29 4.71
N ILE A 17 -27.65 -37.59 5.97
CA ILE A 17 -26.52 -36.92 6.66
C ILE A 17 -25.19 -37.32 6.02
N PHE A 18 -25.00 -38.56 5.57
CA PHE A 18 -23.78 -39.02 4.90
C PHE A 18 -23.65 -38.47 3.49
N SER A 19 -24.72 -38.06 2.82
CA SER A 19 -24.68 -37.50 1.47
C SER A 19 -24.18 -36.04 1.45
N PHE A 20 -24.20 -35.33 2.58
CA PHE A 20 -23.73 -33.94 2.65
C PHE A 20 -22.24 -33.81 3.02
N THR A 21 -21.53 -34.90 3.33
CA THR A 21 -20.10 -34.82 3.70
C THR A 21 -19.12 -34.90 2.54
N ASN A 22 -19.60 -35.08 1.32
CA ASN A 22 -18.77 -34.90 0.13
C ASN A 22 -18.73 -33.41 -0.30
N PHE A 23 -18.42 -32.49 0.63
CA PHE A 23 -17.83 -31.23 0.24
C PHE A 23 -16.47 -31.59 -0.38
N ALA A 24 -16.45 -31.73 -1.69
CA ALA A 24 -15.22 -31.79 -2.44
C ALA A 24 -14.40 -30.57 -2.00
N LEU A 25 -13.36 -30.80 -1.20
CA LEU A 25 -12.25 -29.89 -1.08
C LEU A 25 -11.75 -29.74 -2.51
N ALA A 26 -12.25 -28.71 -3.19
CA ALA A 26 -11.76 -28.32 -4.49
C ALA A 26 -10.27 -28.09 -4.28
N ASN A 27 -9.47 -29.06 -4.69
CA ASN A 27 -8.03 -29.02 -4.62
C ASN A 27 -7.60 -28.02 -5.70
N THR A 28 -7.85 -26.71 -5.42
CA THR A 28 -7.49 -25.64 -6.31
C THR A 28 -5.98 -25.63 -6.37
N LYS A 29 -5.45 -26.01 -7.53
CA LYS A 29 -4.01 -25.92 -7.81
C LYS A 29 -3.53 -24.51 -7.44
N PRO A 30 -2.46 -24.39 -6.64
CA PRO A 30 -1.96 -23.06 -6.29
C PRO A 30 -1.55 -22.32 -7.54
N HIS A 31 -1.87 -21.03 -7.59
CA HIS A 31 -1.48 -20.16 -8.68
C HIS A 31 0.02 -19.89 -8.66
N VAL A 32 0.60 -19.73 -9.84
CA VAL A 32 2.01 -19.36 -9.97
C VAL A 32 2.11 -17.85 -10.12
N VAL A 33 2.60 -17.19 -9.08
CA VAL A 33 2.81 -15.72 -9.06
C VAL A 33 4.28 -15.44 -9.36
N THR A 34 4.57 -14.71 -10.43
CA THR A 34 5.93 -14.37 -10.84
C THR A 34 6.04 -12.91 -11.27
N MET A 35 7.28 -12.40 -11.29
CA MET A 35 7.59 -11.07 -11.81
C MET A 35 8.31 -11.21 -13.14
N GLY A 36 7.91 -10.43 -14.14
CA GLY A 36 8.56 -10.38 -15.44
C GLY A 36 9.83 -9.52 -15.43
N LYS A 37 10.38 -9.35 -16.63
CA LYS A 37 11.58 -8.52 -16.84
C LYS A 37 11.29 -7.03 -16.59
N TRP A 38 12.30 -6.31 -16.13
CA TRP A 38 12.26 -4.87 -15.98
C TRP A 38 12.28 -4.18 -17.34
N SER A 39 11.48 -3.11 -17.44
CA SER A 39 11.48 -2.17 -18.56
C SER A 39 11.57 -0.76 -18.00
N THR A 40 12.31 0.11 -18.69
CA THR A 40 12.36 1.53 -18.35
C THR A 40 11.33 2.27 -19.21
N VAL A 41 10.48 3.04 -18.58
CA VAL A 41 9.45 3.86 -19.22
C VAL A 41 9.57 5.30 -18.77
N GLN A 42 8.97 6.22 -19.49
CA GLN A 42 8.89 7.61 -19.09
C GLN A 42 7.62 7.84 -18.27
N TRP A 43 7.79 8.54 -17.16
CA TRP A 43 6.72 8.96 -16.27
C TRP A 43 6.81 10.46 -16.05
N PHE A 44 5.66 11.12 -16.10
CA PHE A 44 5.53 12.54 -15.77
C PHE A 44 4.94 12.64 -14.38
N PRO A 45 5.63 13.24 -13.39
CA PRO A 45 5.14 13.35 -12.01
C PRO A 45 3.82 14.10 -11.86
N GLY A 46 3.45 14.94 -12.86
CA GLY A 46 2.19 15.66 -12.84
C GLY A 46 2.24 16.88 -11.90
N THR A 47 3.42 17.47 -11.74
CA THR A 47 3.60 18.65 -10.89
C THR A 47 2.91 19.90 -11.44
N GLY A 48 2.39 19.82 -12.69
CA GLY A 48 1.69 20.92 -13.35
C GLY A 48 2.60 22.03 -13.90
N ALA A 49 3.91 21.84 -13.85
CA ALA A 49 4.86 22.78 -14.46
C ALA A 49 4.77 22.68 -15.98
N ALA A 50 4.73 23.82 -16.65
CA ALA A 50 4.64 23.89 -18.13
C ALA A 50 5.84 23.25 -18.87
N ASP A 51 6.97 23.10 -18.18
CA ASP A 51 8.22 22.52 -18.67
C ASP A 51 8.59 21.21 -17.96
N GLU A 52 7.60 20.49 -17.43
CA GLU A 52 7.82 19.24 -16.72
C GLU A 52 8.58 18.23 -17.59
N LYS A 53 9.69 17.73 -17.06
CA LYS A 53 10.51 16.74 -17.75
C LYS A 53 10.14 15.32 -17.33
N PRO A 54 10.08 14.39 -18.28
CA PRO A 54 9.83 12.99 -17.94
C PRO A 54 10.94 12.41 -17.07
N VAL A 55 10.57 11.62 -16.10
CA VAL A 55 11.47 10.88 -15.23
C VAL A 55 11.45 9.41 -15.61
N ALA A 56 12.62 8.76 -15.59
CA ALA A 56 12.72 7.34 -15.89
C ALA A 56 12.09 6.51 -14.75
N LEU A 57 11.11 5.69 -15.08
CA LEU A 57 10.44 4.76 -14.17
C LEU A 57 10.75 3.32 -14.59
N LYS A 58 11.31 2.52 -13.68
CA LYS A 58 11.49 1.08 -13.89
C LYS A 58 10.22 0.34 -13.52
N VAL A 59 9.60 -0.31 -14.49
CA VAL A 59 8.38 -1.12 -14.32
C VAL A 59 8.62 -2.55 -14.71
N ARG A 60 7.86 -3.48 -14.14
CA ARG A 60 7.83 -4.89 -14.55
C ARG A 60 6.42 -5.44 -14.42
N PRO A 61 6.03 -6.41 -15.25
CA PRO A 61 4.74 -7.06 -15.12
C PRO A 61 4.72 -8.02 -13.92
N LEU A 62 3.61 -8.02 -13.21
CA LEU A 62 3.19 -9.04 -12.26
C LEU A 62 2.36 -10.06 -13.03
N LEU A 63 2.81 -11.31 -13.04
CA LEU A 63 2.15 -12.38 -13.75
C LEU A 63 1.53 -13.37 -12.78
N ILE A 64 0.33 -13.83 -13.14
CA ILE A 64 -0.34 -14.96 -12.48
C ILE A 64 -0.63 -15.99 -13.57
N ASP A 65 -0.12 -17.20 -13.40
CA ASP A 65 -0.20 -18.27 -14.39
C ASP A 65 0.29 -17.81 -15.78
N ALA A 66 1.43 -17.14 -15.80
CA ALA A 66 2.08 -16.57 -16.99
C ALA A 66 1.27 -15.45 -17.69
N ARG A 67 0.16 -15.00 -17.13
CA ARG A 67 -0.64 -13.88 -17.68
C ARG A 67 -0.34 -12.59 -16.92
N VAL A 68 -0.09 -11.51 -17.62
CA VAL A 68 0.08 -10.18 -17.04
C VAL A 68 -1.23 -9.75 -16.37
N LYS A 69 -1.16 -9.43 -15.09
CA LYS A 69 -2.28 -8.92 -14.30
C LYS A 69 -2.13 -7.44 -13.99
N GLU A 70 -0.94 -7.02 -13.59
CA GLU A 70 -0.62 -5.65 -13.23
C GLU A 70 0.78 -5.31 -13.69
N PHE A 71 1.10 -4.03 -13.74
CA PHE A 71 2.47 -3.54 -13.79
C PHE A 71 2.85 -2.97 -12.43
N THR A 72 4.11 -3.13 -12.06
CA THR A 72 4.58 -2.79 -10.72
C THR A 72 5.90 -2.05 -10.78
N VAL A 73 6.18 -1.26 -9.73
CA VAL A 73 7.45 -0.57 -9.49
C VAL A 73 8.06 -1.03 -8.18
N GLY A 74 9.37 -0.93 -8.06
CA GLY A 74 10.10 -1.28 -6.84
C GLY A 74 10.15 -2.78 -6.56
N THR A 75 10.70 -3.11 -5.40
CA THR A 75 10.80 -4.49 -4.88
C THR A 75 9.57 -4.84 -4.06
N PRO A 76 9.03 -6.08 -4.18
CA PRO A 76 8.00 -6.55 -3.26
C PRO A 76 8.51 -6.54 -1.82
N HIS A 77 7.64 -6.22 -0.89
CA HIS A 77 7.88 -6.40 0.52
C HIS A 77 7.02 -7.55 1.05
N ASP A 78 7.66 -8.54 1.67
CA ASP A 78 6.97 -9.71 2.22
C ASP A 78 6.30 -9.36 3.54
N VAL A 79 4.98 -9.45 3.56
CA VAL A 79 4.16 -9.31 4.78
C VAL A 79 4.19 -10.61 5.57
N THR A 80 4.04 -11.73 4.85
CA THR A 80 4.18 -13.11 5.32
C THR A 80 4.76 -13.95 4.17
N ASP A 81 5.07 -15.20 4.41
CA ASP A 81 5.50 -16.14 3.35
C ASP A 81 4.48 -16.23 2.20
N ARG A 82 3.20 -16.04 2.51
CA ARG A 82 2.09 -16.09 1.58
C ARG A 82 1.78 -14.75 0.92
N LEU A 83 1.87 -13.65 1.67
CA LEU A 83 1.40 -12.33 1.27
C LEU A 83 2.57 -11.37 1.06
N PHE A 84 2.53 -10.61 0.00
CA PHE A 84 3.45 -9.49 -0.20
C PHE A 84 2.72 -8.25 -0.70
N VAL A 85 3.34 -7.10 -0.48
CA VAL A 85 2.88 -5.82 -1.00
C VAL A 85 3.84 -5.32 -2.08
N ILE A 86 3.28 -4.65 -3.08
CA ILE A 86 4.06 -4.04 -4.16
C ILE A 86 3.34 -2.80 -4.69
N ARG A 87 4.11 -1.82 -5.12
CA ARG A 87 3.53 -0.60 -5.68
C ARG A 87 3.08 -0.83 -7.12
N ARG A 88 1.88 -0.36 -7.45
CA ARG A 88 1.30 -0.43 -8.79
C ARG A 88 1.91 0.61 -9.73
N ALA A 89 2.04 0.27 -11.02
CA ALA A 89 2.14 1.21 -12.10
C ALA A 89 1.02 0.94 -13.11
N PHE A 90 0.53 1.96 -13.77
CA PHE A 90 -0.52 1.81 -14.78
C PHE A 90 -0.36 2.87 -15.88
N ARG A 91 -1.08 2.69 -16.97
CA ARG A 91 -1.11 3.66 -18.06
C ARG A 91 -2.46 4.35 -18.10
N VAL A 92 -2.44 5.64 -18.29
CA VAL A 92 -3.63 6.46 -18.59
C VAL A 92 -3.54 6.98 -20.01
N ASN A 93 -4.67 7.09 -20.66
CA ASN A 93 -4.76 7.80 -21.93
C ASN A 93 -5.11 9.26 -21.60
N ASP A 94 -4.25 10.17 -21.98
CA ASP A 94 -4.44 11.62 -21.77
C ASP A 94 -5.00 12.37 -22.98
N SER A 95 -5.37 11.62 -24.05
CA SER A 95 -6.08 12.20 -25.19
C SER A 95 -7.44 12.74 -24.76
N LEU A 96 -7.77 13.94 -25.22
CA LEU A 96 -9.07 14.54 -24.92
C LEU A 96 -10.21 13.73 -25.56
N PRO A 97 -11.30 13.45 -24.82
CA PRO A 97 -12.43 12.64 -25.32
C PRO A 97 -13.14 13.22 -26.57
N GLN A 98 -12.94 14.50 -26.83
CA GLN A 98 -13.59 15.24 -27.91
C GLN A 98 -12.90 15.08 -29.28
N GLU A 99 -11.72 14.46 -29.31
CA GLU A 99 -10.96 14.29 -30.55
C GLU A 99 -10.80 12.81 -30.90
N PRO A 100 -11.86 12.15 -31.40
CA PRO A 100 -11.84 10.70 -31.68
C PRO A 100 -10.85 10.30 -32.80
N THR A 101 -10.33 11.26 -33.55
CA THR A 101 -9.34 11.03 -34.61
C THR A 101 -7.90 11.05 -34.12
N VAL A 102 -7.65 11.53 -32.89
CA VAL A 102 -6.32 11.56 -32.30
C VAL A 102 -5.99 10.19 -31.72
N PRO A 103 -4.85 9.60 -32.08
CA PRO A 103 -4.42 8.33 -31.49
C PRO A 103 -4.28 8.45 -29.97
N PRO A 104 -4.62 7.38 -29.20
CA PRO A 104 -4.45 7.37 -27.77
C PRO A 104 -3.00 7.70 -27.37
N HIS A 105 -2.82 8.70 -26.52
CA HIS A 105 -1.54 9.05 -25.95
C HIS A 105 -1.41 8.45 -24.55
N TRP A 106 -0.66 7.34 -24.44
CA TRP A 106 -0.53 6.58 -23.22
C TRP A 106 0.63 7.08 -22.36
N GLN A 107 0.31 7.54 -21.15
CA GLN A 107 1.31 7.93 -20.16
C GLN A 107 1.35 6.94 -18.99
N TRP A 108 2.55 6.67 -18.48
CA TRP A 108 2.72 5.88 -17.29
C TRP A 108 2.49 6.73 -16.05
N GLN A 109 1.86 6.10 -15.05
CA GLN A 109 1.57 6.70 -13.76
C GLN A 109 1.98 5.74 -12.65
N ARG A 110 2.50 6.31 -11.54
CA ARG A 110 2.67 5.57 -10.29
C ARG A 110 1.30 5.47 -9.61
N GLY A 111 0.97 4.27 -9.11
CA GLY A 111 -0.28 4.03 -8.40
C GLY A 111 -0.08 3.80 -6.92
N GLY A 112 -1.16 3.38 -6.26
CA GLY A 112 -1.16 2.92 -4.88
C GLY A 112 -0.50 1.54 -4.73
N TRP A 113 -0.67 0.96 -3.55
CA TRP A 113 -0.10 -0.33 -3.19
C TRP A 113 -1.09 -1.47 -3.41
N LEU A 114 -0.57 -2.62 -3.78
CA LEU A 114 -1.31 -3.86 -3.98
C LEU A 114 -0.86 -4.90 -2.96
N LEU A 115 -1.81 -5.62 -2.38
CA LEU A 115 -1.58 -6.84 -1.61
C LEU A 115 -1.79 -8.03 -2.54
N VAL A 116 -0.81 -8.92 -2.61
CA VAL A 116 -0.81 -10.09 -3.49
C VAL A 116 -0.69 -11.35 -2.65
N ASP A 117 -1.60 -12.31 -2.90
CA ASP A 117 -1.58 -13.64 -2.30
C ASP A 117 -0.91 -14.62 -3.26
N ARG A 118 0.23 -15.20 -2.86
CA ARG A 118 1.01 -16.13 -3.68
C ARG A 118 0.30 -17.45 -3.97
N ILE A 119 -0.64 -17.84 -3.10
CA ILE A 119 -1.35 -19.12 -3.24
C ILE A 119 -2.56 -18.98 -4.15
N THR A 120 -3.39 -17.97 -3.87
CA THR A 120 -4.64 -17.78 -4.61
C THR A 120 -4.49 -16.90 -5.84
N GLY A 121 -3.34 -16.26 -6.04
CA GLY A 121 -3.15 -15.28 -7.10
C GLY A 121 -4.03 -14.03 -6.96
N ARG A 122 -4.69 -13.85 -5.80
CA ARG A 122 -5.56 -12.69 -5.59
C ARG A 122 -4.71 -11.42 -5.44
N ILE A 123 -5.11 -10.37 -6.15
CA ILE A 123 -4.56 -9.03 -6.05
C ILE A 123 -5.65 -8.12 -5.49
N SER A 124 -5.33 -7.36 -4.46
CA SER A 124 -6.25 -6.42 -3.82
C SER A 124 -5.55 -5.07 -3.61
N PRO A 125 -6.21 -3.95 -3.89
CA PRO A 125 -5.66 -2.65 -3.58
C PRO A 125 -5.60 -2.47 -2.05
N ILE A 126 -4.53 -1.81 -1.59
CA ILE A 126 -4.39 -1.39 -0.20
C ILE A 126 -4.80 0.08 -0.13
N ASN A 127 -5.79 0.37 0.71
CA ASN A 127 -6.16 1.76 0.98
C ASN A 127 -5.30 2.29 2.13
N LEU A 128 -4.37 3.19 1.81
CA LEU A 128 -3.55 3.92 2.76
C LEU A 128 -4.15 5.32 2.94
N PRO A 129 -4.56 5.72 4.16
CA PRO A 129 -5.13 7.04 4.41
C PRO A 129 -4.16 8.17 4.03
N GLU A 130 -4.66 9.26 3.45
CA GLU A 130 -3.86 10.43 3.04
C GLU A 130 -2.66 10.07 2.13
N PHE A 131 -2.72 8.95 1.42
CA PHE A 131 -1.65 8.52 0.54
C PHE A 131 -1.81 9.15 -0.84
N ASP A 132 -0.84 9.95 -1.23
CA ASP A 132 -0.73 10.48 -2.57
C ASP A 132 0.26 9.66 -3.41
N ALA A 133 -0.18 9.22 -4.61
CA ALA A 133 0.64 8.36 -5.45
C ALA A 133 1.82 9.09 -6.11
N ILE A 134 1.82 10.42 -6.13
CA ILE A 134 2.90 11.24 -6.68
C ILE A 134 3.95 11.51 -5.60
N TYR A 135 3.50 11.99 -4.45
CA TYR A 135 4.36 12.53 -3.41
C TYR A 135 4.73 11.52 -2.33
N SER A 136 3.84 10.52 -2.03
CA SER A 136 4.06 9.62 -0.92
C SER A 136 4.90 8.41 -1.33
N ASP A 137 5.99 8.19 -0.61
CA ASP A 137 6.76 6.95 -0.64
C ASP A 137 6.63 6.22 0.70
N VAL A 138 6.50 4.88 0.64
CA VAL A 138 6.18 4.04 1.80
C VAL A 138 7.38 3.16 2.14
N THR A 139 7.71 3.11 3.43
CA THR A 139 8.55 2.07 4.00
C THR A 139 7.69 1.05 4.75
N TRP A 140 8.02 -0.23 4.61
CA TRP A 140 7.24 -1.31 5.17
C TRP A 140 7.99 -2.07 6.25
N TYR A 141 7.25 -2.46 7.28
CA TYR A 141 7.70 -3.43 8.28
C TYR A 141 6.55 -4.40 8.57
N ARG A 142 6.71 -5.68 8.17
CA ARG A 142 5.61 -6.66 8.21
C ARG A 142 4.38 -6.11 7.49
N ASP A 143 3.26 -5.96 8.20
CA ASP A 143 1.99 -5.42 7.72
C ASP A 143 1.78 -3.93 8.04
N TYR A 144 2.83 -3.25 8.52
CA TYR A 144 2.81 -1.80 8.80
C TYR A 144 3.44 -1.01 7.67
N ALA A 145 2.76 0.05 7.27
CA ALA A 145 3.22 1.04 6.32
C ALA A 145 3.54 2.36 7.04
N ALA A 146 4.72 2.91 6.83
CA ALA A 146 5.07 4.25 7.30
C ALA A 146 5.38 5.15 6.09
N TYR A 147 4.80 6.34 6.07
CA TYR A 147 4.92 7.28 4.96
C TYR A 147 4.54 8.69 5.39
N CYS A 148 4.89 9.67 4.55
CA CYS A 148 4.30 10.98 4.64
C CYS A 148 3.11 11.08 3.70
N GLY A 149 1.94 11.30 4.28
CA GLY A 149 0.70 11.50 3.57
C GLY A 149 0.46 12.98 3.29
N VAL A 150 -0.35 13.24 2.28
CA VAL A 150 -0.77 14.59 1.88
C VAL A 150 -2.29 14.62 1.93
N SER A 151 -2.85 15.68 2.53
CA SER A 151 -4.32 15.85 2.55
C SER A 151 -4.88 16.04 1.14
N ASP A 152 -6.16 15.68 0.94
CA ASP A 152 -6.84 15.80 -0.36
C ASP A 152 -6.83 17.23 -0.94
N ASP A 153 -6.75 18.23 -0.07
CA ASP A 153 -6.66 19.64 -0.47
C ASP A 153 -5.22 20.13 -0.64
N ASN A 154 -4.24 19.24 -0.52
CA ASN A 154 -2.80 19.49 -0.60
C ASN A 154 -2.26 20.52 0.40
N LYS A 155 -2.99 20.79 1.50
CA LYS A 155 -2.63 21.82 2.47
C LYS A 155 -1.85 21.30 3.66
N GLN A 156 -1.88 20.00 3.91
CA GLN A 156 -1.32 19.42 5.12
C GLN A 156 -0.49 18.17 4.77
N ILE A 157 0.65 18.07 5.43
CA ILE A 157 1.52 16.89 5.35
C ILE A 157 1.49 16.17 6.70
N TYR A 158 1.27 14.87 6.66
CA TYR A 158 1.15 14.04 7.85
C TYR A 158 2.21 12.95 7.88
N ALA A 159 2.80 12.69 9.05
CA ALA A 159 3.45 11.42 9.33
C ALA A 159 2.39 10.37 9.63
N MET A 160 2.41 9.29 8.86
CA MET A 160 1.39 8.26 8.88
C MET A 160 1.98 6.91 9.19
N VAL A 161 1.35 6.18 10.11
CA VAL A 161 1.55 4.74 10.26
C VAL A 161 0.20 4.06 10.09
N ALA A 162 0.10 3.24 9.05
CA ALA A 162 -1.09 2.46 8.76
C ALA A 162 -0.77 0.96 8.86
N GLN A 163 -1.77 0.15 9.16
CA GLN A 163 -1.68 -1.30 9.14
C GLN A 163 -2.60 -1.85 8.06
N ILE A 164 -2.14 -2.84 7.30
CA ILE A 164 -2.96 -3.51 6.28
C ILE A 164 -4.27 -3.98 6.92
N ASN A 165 -5.39 -3.79 6.20
CA ASN A 165 -6.74 -4.13 6.64
C ASN A 165 -7.31 -3.30 7.81
N ARG A 166 -6.62 -2.25 8.26
CA ARG A 166 -7.19 -1.28 9.20
C ARG A 166 -7.68 -0.03 8.47
N ARG A 167 -8.88 0.42 8.82
CA ARG A 167 -9.47 1.64 8.24
C ARG A 167 -8.85 2.91 8.80
N LYS A 168 -8.44 2.89 10.08
CA LYS A 168 -7.86 4.06 10.75
C LYS A 168 -6.36 3.88 10.88
N PRO A 169 -5.57 4.93 10.61
CA PRO A 169 -4.14 4.89 10.85
C PRO A 169 -3.86 4.73 12.34
N MET A 170 -2.71 4.13 12.66
CA MET A 170 -2.22 4.01 14.03
C MET A 170 -1.56 5.30 14.50
N VAL A 171 -0.91 6.01 13.57
CA VAL A 171 -0.35 7.35 13.76
C VAL A 171 -0.84 8.23 12.64
N LYS A 172 -1.35 9.39 12.97
CA LYS A 172 -1.58 10.52 12.07
C LYS A 172 -1.12 11.77 12.80
N TRP A 173 0.08 12.22 12.46
CA TRP A 173 0.67 13.41 13.08
C TRP A 173 0.91 14.47 12.01
N LEU A 174 0.36 15.66 12.22
CA LEU A 174 0.57 16.81 11.36
C LEU A 174 2.04 17.26 11.46
N ILE A 175 2.76 17.20 10.34
CA ILE A 175 4.16 17.60 10.25
C ILE A 175 4.25 19.10 9.99
N GLU A 176 3.57 19.54 8.95
CA GLU A 176 3.62 20.90 8.46
C GLU A 176 2.28 21.27 7.84
N GLU A 177 1.85 22.51 8.11
CA GLU A 177 0.87 23.17 7.27
C GLU A 177 1.64 23.82 6.13
N THR A 178 1.36 23.40 4.91
CA THR A 178 1.95 24.06 3.74
C THR A 178 1.52 25.51 3.77
N LYS A 179 2.44 26.39 4.12
CA LYS A 179 2.19 27.82 4.13
C LYS A 179 1.91 28.24 2.69
N PHE A 180 0.76 28.87 2.48
CA PHE A 180 0.49 29.53 1.21
C PHE A 180 1.62 30.54 0.94
N ALA A 181 2.37 30.31 -0.08
CA ALA A 181 3.07 31.39 -0.70
C ALA A 181 2.00 32.29 -1.35
N THR A 182 1.99 33.56 -0.93
CA THR A 182 1.11 34.65 -1.38
C THR A 182 0.35 34.44 -2.69
N GLU A 183 -0.82 35.02 -2.82
CA GLU A 183 -1.93 34.94 -3.80
C GLU A 183 -1.66 34.53 -5.27
N ASN A 184 -0.41 34.44 -5.68
CA ASN A 184 0.01 34.07 -7.06
C ASN A 184 0.95 32.87 -7.13
N GLN A 185 1.21 32.14 -6.05
CA GLN A 185 2.07 30.97 -6.07
C GLN A 185 1.26 29.68 -5.93
N GLN A 186 1.38 28.87 -6.97
CA GLN A 186 0.92 27.51 -7.05
C GLN A 186 1.44 26.70 -5.85
N TRP A 187 0.58 25.89 -5.24
CA TRP A 187 0.95 25.00 -4.15
C TRP A 187 2.14 24.14 -4.55
N GLN A 188 3.23 24.24 -3.83
CA GLN A 188 4.38 23.39 -4.01
C GLN A 188 4.49 22.48 -2.79
N ILE A 189 4.08 21.23 -2.96
CA ILE A 189 4.41 20.19 -2.00
C ILE A 189 5.90 19.88 -2.20
N PRO A 190 6.72 19.88 -1.13
CA PRO A 190 8.11 19.43 -1.26
C PRO A 190 8.16 18.02 -1.82
N ASP A 191 9.08 17.75 -2.74
CA ASP A 191 9.31 16.40 -3.28
C ASP A 191 10.71 15.91 -2.88
N PRO A 192 10.81 14.94 -1.99
CA PRO A 192 9.74 14.30 -1.21
C PRO A 192 9.18 15.20 -0.09
N PRO A 193 7.90 15.00 0.32
CA PRO A 193 7.28 15.80 1.37
C PRO A 193 7.92 15.61 2.75
N CYS A 194 8.63 14.51 2.95
CA CYS A 194 9.51 14.25 4.08
C CYS A 194 10.52 13.16 3.73
N ARG A 195 11.54 12.98 4.57
CA ARG A 195 12.44 11.83 4.47
C ARG A 195 11.68 10.52 4.66
N LEU A 196 12.11 9.47 3.96
CA LEU A 196 11.57 8.13 4.14
C LEU A 196 11.67 7.71 5.60
N PRO A 197 10.56 7.28 6.23
CA PRO A 197 10.58 6.81 7.60
C PRO A 197 11.50 5.61 7.78
N ASP A 198 12.21 5.56 8.90
CA ASP A 198 13.13 4.48 9.24
C ASP A 198 12.53 3.52 10.26
N TRP A 199 12.69 2.21 10.03
CA TRP A 199 12.19 1.15 10.87
C TRP A 199 13.30 0.48 11.67
N GLN A 200 13.10 0.36 12.99
CA GLN A 200 13.92 -0.45 13.89
C GLN A 200 13.12 -1.67 14.36
N ARG A 201 13.81 -2.81 14.51
CA ARG A 201 13.13 -4.11 14.76
C ARG A 201 12.94 -4.47 16.23
N SER A 202 13.81 -4.02 17.12
CA SER A 202 13.80 -4.45 18.53
C SER A 202 14.11 -3.29 19.47
N PRO A 203 13.13 -2.73 20.14
CA PRO A 203 11.70 -2.87 19.92
C PRO A 203 11.28 -2.30 18.56
N VAL A 204 10.09 -2.69 18.08
CA VAL A 204 9.59 -2.15 16.80
C VAL A 204 9.34 -0.65 16.96
N ARG A 205 10.08 0.13 16.21
CA ARG A 205 9.99 1.59 16.19
C ARG A 205 9.98 2.11 14.77
N VAL A 206 9.32 3.23 14.58
CA VAL A 206 9.39 4.00 13.34
C VAL A 206 9.75 5.44 13.66
N THR A 207 10.71 5.96 12.91
CA THR A 207 11.19 7.33 13.07
C THR A 207 10.86 8.15 11.84
N PHE A 208 10.22 9.29 12.07
CA PHE A 208 9.97 10.31 11.06
C PHE A 208 10.93 11.48 11.30
N GLU A 209 11.57 11.91 10.23
CA GLU A 209 12.46 13.06 10.22
C GLU A 209 11.98 14.04 9.17
N THR A 210 11.46 15.18 9.62
CA THR A 210 10.82 16.19 8.76
C THR A 210 11.72 17.39 8.53
N ASN A 211 12.47 17.72 9.56
CA ASN A 211 13.51 18.74 9.57
C ASN A 211 14.65 18.16 10.43
N PRO A 212 15.92 18.49 10.22
CA PRO A 212 17.02 18.04 11.09
C PRO A 212 16.78 18.30 12.59
N ALA A 213 16.01 19.34 12.91
CA ALA A 213 15.63 19.68 14.29
C ALA A 213 14.35 18.97 14.79
N THR A 214 13.59 18.29 13.90
CA THR A 214 12.32 17.67 14.29
C THR A 214 12.32 16.20 13.91
N LYS A 215 12.64 15.37 14.88
CA LYS A 215 12.66 13.93 14.78
C LYS A 215 11.67 13.35 15.78
N ARG A 216 10.74 12.48 15.32
CA ARG A 216 9.82 11.77 16.20
C ARG A 216 9.89 10.28 15.99
N THR A 217 9.97 9.55 17.09
CA THR A 217 10.04 8.10 17.10
C THR A 217 8.81 7.54 17.81
N TYR A 218 8.13 6.62 17.16
CA TYR A 218 6.98 5.90 17.69
C TYR A 218 7.33 4.45 17.95
N VAL A 219 7.01 3.95 19.14
CA VAL A 219 7.15 2.53 19.51
C VAL A 219 5.84 1.82 19.23
N ILE A 220 5.90 0.74 18.47
CA ILE A 220 4.71 -0.05 18.11
C ILE A 220 4.69 -1.32 18.94
N ARG A 221 3.62 -1.52 19.72
CA ARG A 221 3.39 -2.69 20.58
C ARG A 221 2.06 -3.33 20.23
N GLY A 222 2.09 -4.26 19.28
CA GLY A 222 0.86 -4.90 18.79
C GLY A 222 -0.10 -3.87 18.18
N HIS A 223 -1.20 -3.57 18.89
CA HIS A 223 -2.21 -2.64 18.41
C HIS A 223 -2.11 -1.23 19.00
N SER A 224 -1.14 -0.98 19.88
CA SER A 224 -0.86 0.32 20.48
C SER A 224 0.39 0.97 19.89
N VAL A 225 0.41 2.29 19.94
CA VAL A 225 1.55 3.09 19.54
C VAL A 225 1.81 4.13 20.62
N ASP A 226 3.04 4.15 21.10
CA ASP A 226 3.50 5.10 22.10
C ASP A 226 4.54 6.04 21.46
N LEU A 227 4.43 7.33 21.70
CA LEU A 227 5.47 8.29 21.34
C LEU A 227 6.68 8.04 22.26
N SER A 228 7.83 7.77 21.67
CA SER A 228 9.09 7.70 22.43
C SER A 228 9.56 9.12 22.70
N SER A 229 9.47 9.56 23.93
CA SER A 229 10.05 10.83 24.38
C SER A 229 11.57 10.67 24.45
N SER A 230 12.26 10.82 23.34
CA SER A 230 13.72 10.90 23.31
C SER A 230 14.16 12.35 23.04
N GLU A 231 13.75 13.23 23.91
CA GLU A 231 14.36 14.56 24.10
C GLU A 231 14.46 14.84 25.59
N GLU A 232 15.25 14.01 26.30
CA GLU A 232 15.77 14.37 27.61
C GLU A 232 17.16 13.74 27.74
N GLY A 233 18.16 14.59 27.76
CA GLY A 233 19.44 14.20 28.31
C GLY A 233 20.69 14.52 27.52
N ASP A 234 20.95 15.79 27.25
CA ASP A 234 22.33 16.27 27.11
C ASP A 234 22.48 17.66 27.76
N GLU A 235 21.98 17.81 28.97
CA GLU A 235 22.24 19.02 29.79
C GLU A 235 22.55 18.65 31.23
N GLU A 236 23.50 17.73 31.44
CA GLU A 236 24.11 17.61 32.77
C GLU A 236 25.53 16.96 32.71
N ALA A 237 26.47 17.68 32.11
CA ALA A 237 27.88 17.42 32.31
C ALA A 237 28.73 18.68 32.15
N ALA A 238 28.37 19.71 32.94
CA ALA A 238 29.27 20.86 33.17
C ALA A 238 29.03 21.41 34.57
N LYS A 239 29.61 20.70 35.57
CA LYS A 239 29.97 21.29 36.87
C LYS A 239 31.21 20.59 37.43
#